data_94cd54eea3448a9593fd448fd225f189
#
_entry.id   94cd54eea3448a9593fd448fd225f189
#
_cell.length_a   1.000
_cell.length_b   1.000
_cell.length_c   1.000
_cell.angle_alpha   90.00
_cell.angle_beta   90.00
_cell.angle_gamma   90.00
#
_symmetry.space_group_name_H-M   'P 1'
#
loop_
_entity.id
_entity.type
_entity.pdbx_description
1 polymer ?
#
loop_
_entity_poly.entity_id
_entity_poly.type
_entity_poly.pdbx_seq_one_letter_code
_entity_poly.pdbx_strand_id
1 'polypeptide(L)'
;MSWQFEVLAEPMGLTEGPAWDGSGLLFTNIPNSRIMRYDGETGQISVFRTGTNQANGLMFDRDGRLYACEGGGRRIVRYEPDGGTTVICDNYQGKRLNSPNDLAIDNQGRIWFTDPRYGDYRDDMELDHESVYRLDPQPDGTWSITRMTYDTTAPNGILLSPDNRTLYVAQSKYGEGEKRELRAYPIREDGTLGPYEVLHNFYPHRGIDGMCLDTEGNIIATAGWELSGPGGMIYVFAPNGRVLETHPLPCNRPTNCTFGDADLRTLYVTSIEGHLIRARTPRQGLLLYPPLAR
;
A
#
# COMPACT_ATOMS: atom_id res chain seq x y z
N MET A 1 -15.00 -7.41 -20.59
CA MET A 1 -16.08 -7.71 -19.59
C MET A 1 -15.60 -7.22 -18.24
N SER A 2 -16.50 -6.66 -17.41
CA SER A 2 -16.15 -6.26 -16.03
C SER A 2 -15.84 -7.48 -15.19
N TRP A 3 -14.87 -7.38 -14.26
CA TRP A 3 -14.57 -8.45 -13.32
C TRP A 3 -15.76 -8.63 -12.37
N GLN A 4 -15.98 -9.87 -11.94
CA GLN A 4 -17.05 -10.19 -11.00
C GLN A 4 -16.46 -10.27 -9.61
N PHE A 5 -16.84 -9.34 -8.74
CA PHE A 5 -16.38 -9.25 -7.38
C PHE A 5 -17.34 -9.92 -6.42
N GLU A 6 -16.81 -10.66 -5.45
CA GLU A 6 -17.54 -11.22 -4.32
C GLU A 6 -17.00 -10.66 -3.00
N VAL A 7 -17.89 -10.45 -2.04
CA VAL A 7 -17.54 -10.01 -0.69
C VAL A 7 -17.28 -11.25 0.15
N LEU A 8 -16.08 -11.35 0.75
CA LEU A 8 -15.66 -12.48 1.57
C LEU A 8 -15.90 -12.24 3.06
N ALA A 9 -15.94 -10.99 3.48
CA ALA A 9 -16.12 -10.63 4.88
C ALA A 9 -17.14 -9.51 5.04
N GLU A 10 -17.97 -9.64 6.07
CA GLU A 10 -18.82 -8.54 6.55
C GLU A 10 -17.95 -7.37 7.03
N PRO A 11 -18.47 -6.14 6.99
CA PRO A 11 -17.74 -4.96 7.41
C PRO A 11 -17.23 -5.07 8.86
N MET A 12 -15.91 -4.93 9.05
CA MET A 12 -15.26 -5.02 10.36
C MET A 12 -14.55 -3.74 10.81
N GLY A 13 -14.83 -2.63 10.12
CA GLY A 13 -14.07 -1.37 10.23
C GLY A 13 -12.83 -1.41 9.35
N LEU A 14 -12.33 -0.28 8.96
CA LEU A 14 -11.28 -0.04 7.96
C LEU A 14 -10.26 -1.18 7.85
N THR A 15 -10.22 -1.82 6.70
CA THR A 15 -9.24 -2.84 6.31
C THR A 15 -8.26 -2.27 5.28
N GLU A 16 -7.01 -2.72 5.34
CA GLU A 16 -5.89 -2.21 4.54
C GLU A 16 -4.79 -3.27 4.37
N GLY A 17 -3.70 -2.87 3.72
CA GLY A 17 -2.44 -3.57 3.65
C GLY A 17 -2.52 -5.05 3.25
N PRO A 18 -3.23 -5.42 2.18
CA PRO A 18 -3.36 -6.81 1.80
C PRO A 18 -2.02 -7.35 1.29
N ALA A 19 -1.55 -8.47 1.85
CA ALA A 19 -0.30 -9.13 1.48
C ALA A 19 -0.48 -10.65 1.41
N TRP A 20 -0.14 -11.25 0.27
CA TRP A 20 -0.26 -12.68 0.04
C TRP A 20 0.93 -13.43 0.65
N ASP A 21 0.69 -14.44 1.52
CA ASP A 21 1.73 -15.21 2.23
C ASP A 21 2.12 -16.52 1.54
N GLY A 22 1.51 -16.83 0.38
CA GLY A 22 1.71 -18.07 -0.37
C GLY A 22 0.60 -19.09 -0.21
N SER A 23 -0.22 -18.97 0.83
CA SER A 23 -1.34 -19.87 1.12
C SER A 23 -2.59 -19.14 1.58
N GLY A 24 -2.44 -17.90 2.03
CA GLY A 24 -3.53 -17.04 2.49
C GLY A 24 -3.19 -15.57 2.34
N LEU A 25 -4.17 -14.73 2.60
CA LEU A 25 -4.05 -13.29 2.55
C LEU A 25 -3.98 -12.71 3.96
N LEU A 26 -2.90 -12.01 4.27
CA LEU A 26 -2.85 -11.12 5.43
C LEU A 26 -3.45 -9.77 5.03
N PHE A 27 -4.19 -9.14 5.94
CA PHE A 27 -4.65 -7.77 5.78
C PHE A 27 -4.84 -7.11 7.15
N THR A 28 -4.64 -5.80 7.21
CA THR A 28 -4.76 -5.06 8.45
C THR A 28 -6.20 -4.66 8.72
N ASN A 29 -6.57 -4.63 9.99
CA ASN A 29 -7.81 -4.04 10.48
C ASN A 29 -7.42 -2.93 11.46
N ILE A 30 -7.22 -1.75 10.91
CA ILE A 30 -6.55 -0.61 11.56
C ILE A 30 -7.21 -0.21 12.87
N PRO A 31 -8.55 0.02 12.96
CA PRO A 31 -9.18 0.51 14.19
C PRO A 31 -9.00 -0.44 15.38
N ASN A 32 -8.87 -1.73 15.10
CA ASN A 32 -8.73 -2.77 16.12
C ASN A 32 -7.28 -3.17 16.38
N SER A 33 -6.30 -2.49 15.76
CA SER A 33 -4.87 -2.76 15.90
C SER A 33 -4.53 -4.23 15.76
N ARG A 34 -5.02 -4.85 14.68
CA ARG A 34 -4.80 -6.27 14.38
C ARG A 34 -4.56 -6.54 12.90
N ILE A 35 -3.90 -7.64 12.63
CA ILE A 35 -3.78 -8.24 11.30
C ILE A 35 -4.68 -9.46 11.26
N MET A 36 -5.47 -9.56 10.21
CA MET A 36 -6.34 -10.69 9.91
C MET A 36 -5.66 -11.59 8.88
N ARG A 37 -6.04 -12.86 8.85
CA ARG A 37 -5.64 -13.81 7.81
C ARG A 37 -6.89 -14.46 7.21
N TYR A 38 -7.03 -14.34 5.91
CA TYR A 38 -7.95 -15.11 5.11
C TYR A 38 -7.23 -16.37 4.61
N ASP A 39 -7.77 -17.53 4.90
CA ASP A 39 -7.27 -18.82 4.43
C ASP A 39 -7.88 -19.15 3.07
N GLY A 40 -7.04 -19.26 2.03
CA GLY A 40 -7.50 -19.45 0.65
C GLY A 40 -8.15 -20.82 0.40
N GLU A 41 -7.82 -21.83 1.21
CA GLU A 41 -8.39 -23.19 1.05
C GLU A 41 -9.72 -23.35 1.77
N THR A 42 -9.81 -22.86 3.00
CA THR A 42 -11.00 -23.04 3.86
C THR A 42 -12.00 -21.90 3.76
N GLY A 43 -11.57 -20.73 3.27
CA GLY A 43 -12.35 -19.50 3.25
C GLY A 43 -12.52 -18.84 4.63
N GLN A 44 -11.84 -19.31 5.66
CA GLN A 44 -11.95 -18.78 7.01
C GLN A 44 -11.12 -17.51 7.19
N ILE A 45 -11.66 -16.57 7.98
CA ILE A 45 -10.93 -15.39 8.42
C ILE A 45 -10.67 -15.50 9.92
N SER A 46 -9.41 -15.33 10.30
CA SER A 46 -8.97 -15.40 11.69
C SER A 46 -8.05 -14.25 12.04
N VAL A 47 -7.83 -14.00 13.32
CA VAL A 47 -6.84 -13.03 13.79
C VAL A 47 -5.46 -13.66 13.69
N PHE A 48 -4.59 -13.05 12.90
CA PHE A 48 -3.19 -13.46 12.76
C PHE A 48 -2.31 -12.81 13.84
N ARG A 49 -2.53 -11.52 14.14
CA ARG A 49 -1.73 -10.77 15.11
C ARG A 49 -2.56 -9.66 15.74
N THR A 50 -2.33 -9.38 17.03
CA THR A 50 -2.90 -8.25 17.77
C THR A 50 -1.82 -7.29 18.24
N GLY A 51 -2.23 -6.11 18.75
CA GLY A 51 -1.28 -5.12 19.28
C GLY A 51 -0.40 -4.49 18.21
N THR A 52 -0.93 -4.30 17.01
CA THR A 52 -0.17 -3.84 15.84
C THR A 52 -0.13 -2.31 15.71
N ASN A 53 -0.53 -1.56 16.75
CA ASN A 53 -0.48 -0.10 16.79
C ASN A 53 -1.04 0.56 15.52
N GLN A 54 -2.24 0.13 15.12
CA GLN A 54 -2.89 0.61 13.90
C GLN A 54 -2.03 0.39 12.64
N ALA A 55 -1.47 -0.82 12.50
CA ALA A 55 -0.75 -1.18 11.28
C ALA A 55 -1.62 -0.97 10.06
N ASN A 56 -1.02 -0.43 9.00
CA ASN A 56 -1.63 -0.12 7.71
C ASN A 56 -1.00 -0.99 6.61
N GLY A 57 -0.10 -0.47 5.77
CA GLY A 57 0.57 -1.24 4.72
C GLY A 57 1.40 -2.41 5.26
N LEU A 58 1.33 -3.54 4.57
CA LEU A 58 2.11 -4.75 4.82
C LEU A 58 2.87 -5.16 3.57
N MET A 59 4.09 -5.65 3.74
CA MET A 59 4.85 -6.26 2.64
C MET A 59 5.83 -7.31 3.16
N PHE A 60 5.96 -8.41 2.41
CA PHE A 60 7.04 -9.38 2.61
C PHE A 60 8.29 -8.96 1.84
N ASP A 61 9.47 -9.24 2.41
CA ASP A 61 10.73 -9.15 1.68
C ASP A 61 11.09 -10.50 1.02
N ARG A 62 12.27 -10.54 0.35
CA ARG A 62 12.75 -11.74 -0.34
C ARG A 62 12.99 -12.94 0.58
N ASP A 63 13.20 -12.71 1.87
CA ASP A 63 13.44 -13.74 2.87
C ASP A 63 12.14 -14.18 3.57
N GLY A 64 10.98 -13.65 3.12
CA GLY A 64 9.66 -13.93 3.68
C GLY A 64 9.42 -13.27 5.04
N ARG A 65 10.15 -12.21 5.38
CA ARG A 65 9.95 -11.43 6.60
C ARG A 65 8.87 -10.38 6.36
N LEU A 66 7.94 -10.25 7.31
CA LEU A 66 6.80 -9.34 7.22
C LEU A 66 7.14 -7.97 7.80
N TYR A 67 7.06 -6.93 6.95
CA TYR A 67 7.20 -5.53 7.36
C TYR A 67 5.85 -4.83 7.38
N ALA A 68 5.72 -3.82 8.23
CA ALA A 68 4.50 -3.05 8.39
C ALA A 68 4.76 -1.56 8.66
N CYS A 69 3.85 -0.74 8.17
CA CYS A 69 3.67 0.64 8.59
C CYS A 69 2.75 0.67 9.81
N GLU A 70 3.27 0.86 11.02
CA GLU A 70 2.44 1.07 12.22
C GLU A 70 2.07 2.56 12.33
N GLY A 71 0.94 2.96 11.73
CA GLY A 71 0.52 4.36 11.65
C GLY A 71 0.31 5.01 13.02
N GLY A 72 -0.37 4.32 13.95
CA GLY A 72 -0.56 4.76 15.32
C GLY A 72 0.72 4.69 16.15
N GLY A 73 1.60 3.73 15.85
CA GLY A 73 2.94 3.61 16.44
C GLY A 73 3.95 4.61 15.87
N ARG A 74 3.62 5.26 14.74
CA ARG A 74 4.47 6.24 14.04
C ARG A 74 5.84 5.67 13.68
N ARG A 75 5.85 4.44 13.13
CA ARG A 75 7.09 3.69 12.89
C ARG A 75 6.94 2.64 11.78
N ILE A 76 8.06 2.23 11.24
CA ILE A 76 8.20 1.03 10.39
C ILE A 76 8.72 -0.10 11.25
N VAL A 77 8.10 -1.26 11.16
CA VAL A 77 8.47 -2.44 11.94
C VAL A 77 8.63 -3.67 11.06
N ARG A 78 9.34 -4.67 11.60
CA ARG A 78 9.33 -6.04 11.12
C ARG A 78 8.70 -6.93 12.19
N TYR A 79 7.75 -7.75 11.80
CA TYR A 79 7.16 -8.75 12.69
C TYR A 79 7.95 -10.04 12.62
N GLU A 80 8.36 -10.54 13.77
CA GLU A 80 9.19 -11.73 13.87
C GLU A 80 8.32 -13.00 14.01
N PRO A 81 8.81 -14.17 13.53
CA PRO A 81 8.06 -15.44 13.60
C PRO A 81 7.76 -15.90 15.04
N ASP A 82 8.57 -15.50 16.01
CA ASP A 82 8.37 -15.81 17.44
C ASP A 82 7.32 -14.92 18.12
N GLY A 83 6.67 -14.02 17.34
CA GLY A 83 5.70 -13.06 17.84
C GLY A 83 6.29 -11.72 18.26
N GLY A 84 7.62 -11.56 18.23
CA GLY A 84 8.32 -10.31 18.51
C GLY A 84 8.04 -9.22 17.48
N THR A 85 8.52 -8.01 17.76
CA THR A 85 8.49 -6.85 16.86
C THR A 85 9.85 -6.16 16.90
N THR A 86 10.48 -6.03 15.74
CA THR A 86 11.70 -5.24 15.58
C THR A 86 11.34 -3.88 15.00
N VAL A 87 11.65 -2.80 15.69
CA VAL A 87 11.50 -1.43 15.17
C VAL A 87 12.64 -1.18 14.16
N ILE A 88 12.26 -0.84 12.94
CA ILE A 88 13.20 -0.53 11.85
C ILE A 88 13.49 0.97 11.85
N CYS A 89 12.45 1.80 11.99
CA CYS A 89 12.57 3.25 12.03
C CYS A 89 11.36 3.87 12.72
N ASP A 90 11.57 4.84 13.60
CA ASP A 90 10.52 5.60 14.29
C ASP A 90 10.71 7.11 14.23
N ASN A 91 11.81 7.58 13.64
CA ASN A 91 12.10 9.01 13.56
C ASN A 91 12.90 9.39 12.30
N TYR A 92 12.83 10.67 11.96
CA TYR A 92 13.70 11.34 11.00
C TYR A 92 14.34 12.57 11.64
N GLN A 93 15.67 12.59 11.71
CA GLN A 93 16.43 13.69 12.36
C GLN A 93 15.99 13.98 13.80
N GLY A 94 15.68 12.94 14.58
CA GLY A 94 15.23 13.04 15.95
C GLY A 94 13.78 13.45 16.17
N LYS A 95 13.01 13.65 15.10
CA LYS A 95 11.58 13.94 15.12
C LYS A 95 10.77 12.70 14.76
N ARG A 96 9.66 12.46 15.47
CA ARG A 96 8.80 11.32 15.19
C ARG A 96 8.23 11.39 13.76
N LEU A 97 8.08 10.25 13.11
CA LEU A 97 7.36 10.13 11.85
C LEU A 97 5.91 10.61 12.01
N ASN A 98 5.25 10.97 10.91
CA ASN A 98 3.87 11.45 10.95
C ASN A 98 2.89 10.30 11.22
N SER A 99 2.67 9.44 10.25
CA SER A 99 1.83 8.23 10.36
C SER A 99 2.11 7.33 9.17
N PRO A 100 3.20 6.54 9.16
CA PRO A 100 3.55 5.69 8.04
C PRO A 100 2.34 4.90 7.54
N ASN A 101 2.11 4.96 6.22
CA ASN A 101 0.89 4.48 5.60
C ASN A 101 1.12 3.23 4.76
N ASP A 102 1.90 3.32 3.70
CA ASP A 102 2.17 2.20 2.79
C ASP A 102 3.66 2.08 2.48
N LEU A 103 4.09 0.89 2.04
CA LEU A 103 5.51 0.62 1.80
C LEU A 103 5.74 -0.27 0.57
N ALA A 104 6.91 -0.07 -0.04
CA ALA A 104 7.44 -0.92 -1.10
C ALA A 104 8.90 -1.27 -0.79
N ILE A 105 9.31 -2.50 -1.08
CA ILE A 105 10.68 -2.97 -0.87
C ILE A 105 11.32 -3.24 -2.23
N ASP A 106 12.49 -2.66 -2.50
CA ASP A 106 13.17 -2.82 -3.77
C ASP A 106 14.11 -4.04 -3.79
N ASN A 107 14.71 -4.32 -4.96
CA ASN A 107 15.61 -5.46 -5.17
C ASN A 107 16.93 -5.39 -4.38
N GLN A 108 17.24 -4.24 -3.78
CA GLN A 108 18.38 -4.04 -2.88
C GLN A 108 17.98 -4.20 -1.40
N GLY A 109 16.69 -4.47 -1.13
CA GLY A 109 16.15 -4.59 0.23
C GLY A 109 15.90 -3.24 0.92
N ARG A 110 15.92 -2.13 0.16
CA ARG A 110 15.59 -0.82 0.70
C ARG A 110 14.07 -0.69 0.82
N ILE A 111 13.61 -0.06 1.90
CA ILE A 111 12.18 0.14 2.16
C ILE A 111 11.83 1.58 1.81
N TRP A 112 10.92 1.74 0.86
CA TRP A 112 10.32 3.02 0.51
C TRP A 112 8.95 3.09 1.18
N PHE A 113 8.63 4.19 1.85
CA PHE A 113 7.35 4.32 2.53
C PHE A 113 6.80 5.74 2.48
N THR A 114 5.49 5.85 2.55
CA THR A 114 4.76 7.11 2.63
C THR A 114 4.47 7.46 4.08
N ASP A 115 4.62 8.75 4.42
CA ASP A 115 4.42 9.23 5.80
C ASP A 115 3.46 10.44 5.85
N PRO A 116 2.20 10.23 5.48
CA PRO A 116 1.17 11.26 5.58
C PRO A 116 0.69 11.44 7.03
N ARG A 117 -0.14 12.47 7.25
CA ARG A 117 -0.93 12.64 8.46
C ARG A 117 -2.38 12.89 8.09
N TYR A 118 -3.15 11.82 8.02
CA TYR A 118 -4.59 11.91 7.78
C TYR A 118 -5.37 12.28 9.05
N GLY A 119 -6.59 12.82 8.85
CA GLY A 119 -7.48 13.22 9.92
C GLY A 119 -7.26 14.67 10.38
N ASP A 120 -8.07 15.07 11.36
CA ASP A 120 -8.17 16.46 11.83
C ASP A 120 -7.07 16.82 12.85
N TYR A 121 -6.51 15.81 13.52
CA TYR A 121 -5.49 15.99 14.57
C TYR A 121 -4.09 16.05 13.94
N ARG A 122 -3.69 17.26 13.54
CA ARG A 122 -2.38 17.50 12.92
C ARG A 122 -1.42 18.27 13.83
N ASP A 123 -1.89 18.72 14.98
CA ASP A 123 -1.11 19.55 15.93
C ASP A 123 0.04 18.76 16.60
N ASP A 124 0.02 17.42 16.52
CA ASP A 124 1.06 16.55 17.04
C ASP A 124 2.16 16.21 16.01
N MET A 125 2.12 16.81 14.82
CA MET A 125 3.17 16.64 13.82
C MET A 125 4.45 17.34 14.28
N GLU A 126 5.56 16.59 14.23
CA GLU A 126 6.90 17.12 14.51
C GLU A 126 7.66 17.43 13.22
N LEU A 127 7.33 16.69 12.15
CA LEU A 127 7.90 16.91 10.82
C LEU A 127 7.17 18.03 10.10
N ASP A 128 7.91 18.79 9.31
CA ASP A 128 7.44 19.94 8.55
C ASP A 128 6.71 19.57 7.26
N HIS A 129 6.73 18.30 6.86
CA HIS A 129 6.25 17.85 5.56
C HIS A 129 5.74 16.41 5.60
N GLU A 130 4.78 16.09 4.75
CA GLU A 130 4.28 14.75 4.49
C GLU A 130 5.01 14.19 3.26
N SER A 131 5.95 13.30 3.49
CA SER A 131 6.94 12.89 2.49
C SER A 131 6.91 11.39 2.20
N VAL A 132 7.54 11.02 1.12
CA VAL A 132 8.09 9.68 0.93
C VAL A 132 9.48 9.63 1.52
N TYR A 133 9.78 8.57 2.24
CA TYR A 133 11.10 8.26 2.79
C TYR A 133 11.63 6.95 2.23
N ARG A 134 12.95 6.77 2.29
CA ARG A 134 13.63 5.51 1.99
C ARG A 134 14.52 5.11 3.15
N LEU A 135 14.45 3.85 3.53
CA LEU A 135 15.32 3.20 4.50
C LEU A 135 16.31 2.31 3.76
N ASP A 136 17.57 2.52 4.01
CA ASP A 136 18.67 1.76 3.43
C ASP A 136 19.28 0.87 4.52
N PRO A 137 19.29 -0.49 4.34
CA PRO A 137 19.91 -1.39 5.31
C PRO A 137 21.42 -1.19 5.35
N GLN A 138 22.02 -1.17 6.55
CA GLN A 138 23.43 -0.99 6.77
C GLN A 138 24.12 -2.33 7.11
N PRO A 139 25.44 -2.48 6.84
CA PRO A 139 26.16 -3.71 7.12
C PRO A 139 26.19 -4.10 8.59
N ASP A 140 26.02 -3.17 9.50
CA ASP A 140 25.95 -3.39 10.95
C ASP A 140 24.55 -3.79 11.46
N GLY A 141 23.58 -3.94 10.54
CA GLY A 141 22.20 -4.28 10.86
C GLY A 141 21.31 -3.08 11.22
N THR A 142 21.85 -1.87 11.23
CA THR A 142 21.07 -0.64 11.40
C THR A 142 20.44 -0.19 10.08
N TRP A 143 19.66 0.87 10.11
CA TRP A 143 19.00 1.47 8.95
C TRP A 143 19.28 2.97 8.88
N SER A 144 19.59 3.46 7.70
CA SER A 144 19.64 4.90 7.46
C SER A 144 18.37 5.36 6.75
N ILE A 145 17.85 6.53 7.14
CA ILE A 145 16.64 7.11 6.57
C ILE A 145 16.96 8.34 5.73
N THR A 146 16.36 8.43 4.55
CA THR A 146 16.46 9.57 3.64
C THR A 146 15.08 10.06 3.25
N ARG A 147 14.83 11.38 3.32
CA ARG A 147 13.63 12.01 2.75
C ARG A 147 13.76 12.05 1.24
N MET A 148 12.80 11.52 0.52
CA MET A 148 12.84 11.38 -0.93
C MET A 148 12.01 12.42 -1.67
N THR A 149 10.93 12.94 -1.04
CA THR A 149 10.06 13.95 -1.68
C THR A 149 9.88 15.18 -0.81
N TYR A 150 9.70 16.33 -1.48
CA TYR A 150 9.42 17.64 -0.89
C TYR A 150 8.22 18.32 -1.56
N ASP A 151 7.52 17.59 -2.42
CA ASP A 151 6.43 18.06 -3.29
C ASP A 151 5.15 17.27 -3.13
N THR A 152 5.11 16.36 -2.16
CA THR A 152 3.93 15.59 -1.74
C THR A 152 3.18 16.31 -0.62
N THR A 153 1.86 16.12 -0.50
CA THR A 153 1.04 16.71 0.57
C THR A 153 0.25 15.68 1.38
N ALA A 154 -0.09 14.55 0.82
CA ALA A 154 -0.62 13.38 1.50
C ALA A 154 -0.32 12.16 0.62
N PRO A 155 0.95 11.70 0.58
CA PRO A 155 1.29 10.49 -0.15
C PRO A 155 0.64 9.29 0.52
N ASN A 156 -0.01 8.44 -0.29
CA ASN A 156 -0.72 7.25 0.16
C ASN A 156 -0.07 5.99 -0.42
N GLY A 157 -0.71 5.28 -1.33
CA GLY A 157 -0.15 4.10 -1.95
C GLY A 157 1.20 4.35 -2.62
N ILE A 158 2.11 3.40 -2.50
CA ILE A 158 3.46 3.46 -3.07
C ILE A 158 3.80 2.15 -3.75
N LEU A 159 4.45 2.22 -4.91
CA LEU A 159 4.73 1.06 -5.73
C LEU A 159 6.00 1.26 -6.54
N LEU A 160 6.79 0.21 -6.71
CA LEU A 160 7.98 0.22 -7.57
C LEU A 160 7.68 -0.47 -8.91
N SER A 161 8.20 0.08 -10.00
CA SER A 161 8.17 -0.63 -11.30
C SER A 161 8.96 -1.95 -11.22
N PRO A 162 8.67 -2.94 -12.10
CA PRO A 162 9.35 -4.24 -12.07
C PRO A 162 10.88 -4.16 -12.18
N ASP A 163 11.39 -3.16 -12.88
CA ASP A 163 12.83 -2.90 -13.05
C ASP A 163 13.43 -2.02 -11.95
N ASN A 164 12.62 -1.58 -10.97
CA ASN A 164 12.98 -0.67 -9.87
C ASN A 164 13.54 0.70 -10.34
N ARG A 165 13.16 1.15 -11.54
CA ARG A 165 13.58 2.45 -12.09
C ARG A 165 12.54 3.55 -11.94
N THR A 166 11.32 3.20 -11.55
CA THR A 166 10.23 4.16 -11.31
C THR A 166 9.57 3.90 -9.99
N LEU A 167 9.38 4.96 -9.22
CA LEU A 167 8.55 4.96 -8.02
C LEU A 167 7.20 5.58 -8.37
N TYR A 168 6.13 4.82 -8.23
CA TYR A 168 4.76 5.31 -8.33
C TYR A 168 4.25 5.71 -6.96
N VAL A 169 3.64 6.89 -6.87
CA VAL A 169 3.09 7.42 -5.62
C VAL A 169 1.68 7.94 -5.88
N ALA A 170 0.73 7.50 -5.09
CA ALA A 170 -0.60 8.09 -5.03
C ALA A 170 -0.57 9.34 -4.15
N GLN A 171 -0.75 10.50 -4.75
CA GLN A 171 -0.95 11.76 -4.04
C GLN A 171 -2.46 11.90 -3.79
N SER A 172 -2.90 11.80 -2.55
CA SER A 172 -4.32 11.61 -2.19
C SER A 172 -4.81 12.56 -1.10
N LYS A 173 -4.53 13.85 -1.24
CA LYS A 173 -5.08 14.84 -0.32
C LYS A 173 -6.50 15.24 -0.71
N TYR A 174 -7.37 15.36 0.29
CA TYR A 174 -8.75 15.82 0.12
C TYR A 174 -8.84 17.33 0.39
N GLY A 175 -9.81 17.97 -0.26
CA GLY A 175 -10.05 19.38 -0.15
C GLY A 175 -10.14 20.06 -1.52
N GLU A 176 -10.65 21.28 -1.54
CA GLU A 176 -10.70 22.07 -2.75
C GLU A 176 -9.30 22.49 -3.19
N GLY A 177 -8.98 22.32 -4.45
CA GLY A 177 -7.66 22.64 -5.02
C GLY A 177 -6.55 21.64 -4.70
N GLU A 178 -6.81 20.64 -3.86
CA GLU A 178 -5.81 19.64 -3.49
C GLU A 178 -5.61 18.60 -4.61
N LYS A 179 -4.38 18.12 -4.73
CA LYS A 179 -3.97 17.21 -5.79
C LYS A 179 -4.33 15.75 -5.45
N ARG A 180 -4.86 15.04 -6.45
CA ARG A 180 -5.23 13.62 -6.38
C ARG A 180 -4.67 12.93 -7.60
N GLU A 181 -3.37 12.70 -7.57
CA GLU A 181 -2.56 12.34 -8.72
C GLU A 181 -1.90 10.98 -8.55
N LEU A 182 -1.88 10.19 -9.62
CA LEU A 182 -0.90 9.12 -9.77
C LEU A 182 0.37 9.75 -10.33
N ARG A 183 1.46 9.70 -9.56
CA ARG A 183 2.75 10.26 -9.92
C ARG A 183 3.77 9.17 -10.18
N ALA A 184 4.61 9.37 -11.19
CA ALA A 184 5.76 8.55 -11.49
C ALA A 184 7.05 9.36 -11.29
N TYR A 185 7.91 8.90 -10.38
CA TYR A 185 9.22 9.49 -10.12
C TYR A 185 10.29 8.56 -10.69
N PRO A 186 11.13 9.03 -11.64
CA PRO A 186 12.28 8.24 -12.07
C PRO A 186 13.29 8.09 -10.94
N ILE A 187 13.74 6.87 -10.69
CA ILE A 187 14.81 6.56 -9.73
C ILE A 187 16.13 6.58 -10.49
N ARG A 188 17.04 7.50 -10.11
CA ARG A 188 18.36 7.63 -10.70
C ARG A 188 19.32 6.54 -10.21
N GLU A 189 20.44 6.38 -10.87
CA GLU A 189 21.48 5.40 -10.50
C GLU A 189 22.04 5.62 -9.08
N ASP A 190 22.11 6.89 -8.63
CA ASP A 190 22.50 7.25 -7.27
C ASP A 190 21.39 7.02 -6.23
N GLY A 191 20.22 6.53 -6.66
CA GLY A 191 19.06 6.27 -5.83
C GLY A 191 18.25 7.51 -5.47
N THR A 192 18.57 8.70 -5.99
CA THR A 192 17.74 9.90 -5.85
C THR A 192 16.56 9.86 -6.82
N LEU A 193 15.51 10.65 -6.53
CA LEU A 193 14.37 10.80 -7.44
C LEU A 193 14.59 11.94 -8.44
N GLY A 194 14.18 11.72 -9.69
CA GLY A 194 14.00 12.78 -10.66
C GLY A 194 12.67 13.52 -10.46
N PRO A 195 12.41 14.57 -11.27
CA PRO A 195 11.11 15.23 -11.27
C PRO A 195 10.01 14.24 -11.66
N TYR A 196 8.85 14.33 -10.98
CA TYR A 196 7.75 13.45 -11.28
C TYR A 196 7.00 13.84 -12.54
N GLU A 197 6.38 12.84 -13.15
CA GLU A 197 5.34 12.98 -14.16
C GLU A 197 3.98 12.67 -13.53
N VAL A 198 2.93 13.44 -13.85
CA VAL A 198 1.55 13.14 -13.49
C VAL A 198 0.99 12.19 -14.53
N LEU A 199 0.84 10.93 -14.16
CA LEU A 199 0.26 9.90 -15.04
C LEU A 199 -1.26 10.03 -15.15
N HIS A 200 -1.93 10.38 -14.04
CA HIS A 200 -3.38 10.57 -14.00
C HIS A 200 -3.75 11.53 -12.88
N ASN A 201 -4.79 12.35 -13.10
CA ASN A 201 -5.34 13.26 -12.10
C ASN A 201 -6.83 12.96 -11.90
N PHE A 202 -7.19 12.59 -10.68
CA PHE A 202 -8.56 12.24 -10.31
C PHE A 202 -9.41 13.45 -9.90
N TYR A 203 -8.82 14.62 -9.70
CA TYR A 203 -9.57 15.80 -9.25
C TYR A 203 -10.81 16.05 -10.13
N PRO A 204 -12.00 16.32 -9.58
CA PRO A 204 -12.31 16.54 -8.16
C PRO A 204 -12.70 15.26 -7.38
N HIS A 205 -12.58 14.10 -7.99
CA HIS A 205 -13.01 12.82 -7.42
C HIS A 205 -11.97 12.23 -6.45
N ARG A 206 -12.35 11.23 -5.66
CA ARG A 206 -11.42 10.51 -4.79
C ARG A 206 -10.39 9.77 -5.66
N GLY A 207 -9.12 10.05 -5.40
CA GLY A 207 -7.99 9.44 -6.10
C GLY A 207 -7.66 8.03 -5.60
N ILE A 208 -6.47 7.59 -5.98
CA ILE A 208 -5.94 6.30 -5.61
C ILE A 208 -5.64 6.27 -4.11
N ASP A 209 -5.93 5.11 -3.48
CA ASP A 209 -5.48 4.75 -2.14
C ASP A 209 -4.29 3.81 -2.27
N GLY A 210 -4.48 2.52 -2.56
CA GLY A 210 -3.41 1.55 -2.74
C GLY A 210 -3.32 0.99 -4.17
N MET A 211 -2.21 0.29 -4.45
CA MET A 211 -1.87 -0.20 -5.80
C MET A 211 -1.07 -1.49 -5.75
N CYS A 212 -1.20 -2.31 -6.82
CA CYS A 212 -0.32 -3.44 -7.11
C CYS A 212 -0.01 -3.54 -8.60
N LEU A 213 0.84 -4.49 -9.00
CA LEU A 213 1.22 -4.72 -10.39
C LEU A 213 0.65 -6.02 -10.95
N ASP A 214 0.45 -6.05 -12.28
CA ASP A 214 0.39 -7.28 -13.03
C ASP A 214 1.75 -7.63 -13.70
N THR A 215 1.85 -8.82 -14.27
CA THR A 215 3.08 -9.31 -14.94
C THR A 215 3.46 -8.54 -16.20
N GLU A 216 2.55 -7.72 -16.75
CA GLU A 216 2.81 -6.82 -17.88
C GLU A 216 3.34 -5.45 -17.39
N GLY A 217 3.45 -5.25 -16.07
CA GLY A 217 3.85 -3.99 -15.44
C GLY A 217 2.74 -2.95 -15.39
N ASN A 218 1.49 -3.35 -15.65
CA ASN A 218 0.35 -2.44 -15.48
C ASN A 218 0.07 -2.21 -14.00
N ILE A 219 -0.39 -1.01 -13.67
CA ILE A 219 -0.73 -0.59 -12.32
C ILE A 219 -2.22 -0.86 -12.10
N ILE A 220 -2.54 -1.70 -11.12
CA ILE A 220 -3.90 -1.96 -10.66
C ILE A 220 -4.12 -1.13 -9.41
N ALA A 221 -5.07 -0.20 -9.44
CA ALA A 221 -5.24 0.81 -8.41
C ALA A 221 -6.68 0.85 -7.90
N THR A 222 -6.83 1.02 -6.61
CA THR A 222 -8.11 1.27 -5.94
C THR A 222 -8.40 2.76 -5.92
N ALA A 223 -9.57 3.20 -6.34
CA ALA A 223 -9.97 4.61 -6.30
C ALA A 223 -11.50 4.77 -6.21
N GLY A 224 -11.92 6.01 -6.06
CA GLY A 224 -13.33 6.41 -6.17
C GLY A 224 -14.12 6.35 -4.87
N TRP A 225 -15.28 7.00 -4.91
CA TRP A 225 -16.22 7.16 -3.80
C TRP A 225 -17.60 7.51 -4.38
N GLU A 226 -18.68 6.99 -3.80
CA GLU A 226 -20.05 7.24 -4.30
C GLU A 226 -20.46 8.73 -4.26
N LEU A 227 -19.93 9.50 -3.29
CA LEU A 227 -20.21 10.93 -3.18
C LEU A 227 -19.33 11.78 -4.10
N SER A 228 -18.40 11.16 -4.84
CA SER A 228 -17.42 11.88 -5.65
C SER A 228 -16.96 10.98 -6.80
N GLY A 229 -17.66 11.00 -7.92
CA GLY A 229 -17.35 10.23 -9.12
C GLY A 229 -18.18 8.96 -9.28
N PRO A 230 -17.65 7.93 -9.96
CA PRO A 230 -18.41 6.74 -10.37
C PRO A 230 -18.60 5.70 -9.26
N GLY A 231 -18.22 5.97 -8.01
CA GLY A 231 -18.20 5.00 -6.93
C GLY A 231 -16.85 4.30 -6.79
N GLY A 232 -16.79 3.26 -5.93
CA GLY A 232 -15.57 2.46 -5.74
C GLY A 232 -15.19 1.70 -6.99
N MET A 233 -13.94 1.80 -7.41
CA MET A 233 -13.45 1.27 -8.68
C MET A 233 -12.06 0.67 -8.54
N ILE A 234 -11.80 -0.36 -9.35
CA ILE A 234 -10.45 -0.70 -9.78
C ILE A 234 -10.17 -0.01 -11.10
N TYR A 235 -9.04 0.67 -11.18
CA TYR A 235 -8.45 1.18 -12.41
C TYR A 235 -7.25 0.32 -12.78
N VAL A 236 -7.12 0.00 -14.06
CA VAL A 236 -5.91 -0.61 -14.64
C VAL A 236 -5.24 0.42 -15.54
N PHE A 237 -4.03 0.82 -15.17
CA PHE A 237 -3.23 1.75 -15.95
C PHE A 237 -2.08 1.03 -16.63
N ALA A 238 -1.80 1.37 -17.89
CA ALA A 238 -0.49 1.11 -18.46
C ALA A 238 0.59 1.93 -17.71
N PRO A 239 1.88 1.53 -17.77
CA PRO A 239 2.95 2.27 -17.09
C PRO A 239 3.07 3.76 -17.46
N ASN A 240 2.55 4.16 -18.62
CA ASN A 240 2.49 5.56 -19.09
C ASN A 240 1.23 6.32 -18.65
N GLY A 241 0.43 5.77 -17.75
CA GLY A 241 -0.78 6.40 -17.22
C GLY A 241 -2.05 6.26 -18.07
N ARG A 242 -1.99 5.59 -19.23
CA ARG A 242 -3.20 5.32 -20.01
C ARG A 242 -4.10 4.34 -19.27
N VAL A 243 -5.36 4.73 -19.04
CA VAL A 243 -6.38 3.84 -18.49
C VAL A 243 -6.70 2.75 -19.50
N LEU A 244 -6.48 1.50 -19.14
CA LEU A 244 -6.77 0.32 -19.95
C LEU A 244 -8.15 -0.24 -19.65
N GLU A 245 -8.48 -0.35 -18.38
CA GLU A 245 -9.73 -0.94 -17.89
C GLU A 245 -10.20 -0.23 -16.62
N THR A 246 -11.51 -0.32 -16.36
CA THR A 246 -12.11 0.06 -15.09
C THR A 246 -13.15 -0.98 -14.69
N HIS A 247 -13.21 -1.31 -13.38
CA HIS A 247 -14.11 -2.32 -12.86
C HIS A 247 -14.79 -1.81 -11.59
N PRO A 248 -16.13 -1.68 -11.56
CA PRO A 248 -16.84 -1.24 -10.37
C PRO A 248 -16.76 -2.28 -9.25
N LEU A 249 -16.60 -1.81 -8.02
CA LEU A 249 -16.52 -2.61 -6.82
C LEU A 249 -17.83 -2.59 -6.02
N PRO A 250 -18.17 -3.67 -5.33
CA PRO A 250 -19.32 -3.72 -4.41
C PRO A 250 -19.03 -3.06 -3.06
N CYS A 251 -18.14 -2.10 -3.00
CA CYS A 251 -17.84 -1.26 -1.84
C CYS A 251 -17.71 0.19 -2.27
N ASN A 252 -17.83 1.09 -1.31
CA ASN A 252 -17.86 2.52 -1.60
C ASN A 252 -16.47 3.12 -1.77
N ARG A 253 -15.56 2.82 -0.84
CA ARG A 253 -14.20 3.40 -0.78
C ARG A 253 -13.16 2.29 -0.64
N PRO A 254 -12.75 1.67 -1.76
CA PRO A 254 -11.68 0.69 -1.72
C PRO A 254 -10.38 1.36 -1.22
N THR A 255 -9.60 0.63 -0.43
CA THR A 255 -8.36 1.13 0.16
C THR A 255 -7.13 0.58 -0.55
N ASN A 256 -6.95 -0.73 -0.61
CA ASN A 256 -5.74 -1.31 -1.20
C ASN A 256 -6.08 -2.62 -1.94
N CYS A 257 -5.12 -3.14 -2.71
CA CYS A 257 -5.29 -4.40 -3.43
C CYS A 257 -3.97 -5.15 -3.60
N THR A 258 -4.09 -6.47 -3.74
CA THR A 258 -2.98 -7.35 -4.10
C THR A 258 -3.49 -8.58 -4.84
N PHE A 259 -2.63 -9.22 -5.60
CA PHE A 259 -2.93 -10.51 -6.17
C PHE A 259 -2.56 -11.66 -5.22
N GLY A 260 -3.34 -12.73 -5.29
CA GLY A 260 -3.11 -13.96 -4.54
C GLY A 260 -3.56 -15.20 -5.28
N ASP A 261 -3.70 -16.29 -4.54
CA ASP A 261 -3.84 -17.66 -4.99
C ASP A 261 -2.57 -18.19 -5.70
N ALA A 262 -2.50 -19.50 -5.91
CA ALA A 262 -1.29 -20.15 -6.42
C ALA A 262 -0.85 -19.65 -7.82
N ASP A 263 -1.79 -19.17 -8.60
CA ASP A 263 -1.55 -18.64 -9.96
C ASP A 263 -1.49 -17.12 -10.03
N LEU A 264 -1.67 -16.42 -8.88
CA LEU A 264 -1.72 -14.97 -8.77
C LEU A 264 -2.74 -14.31 -9.72
N ARG A 265 -3.90 -14.95 -9.94
CA ARG A 265 -4.97 -14.43 -10.80
C ARG A 265 -6.21 -14.02 -10.04
N THR A 266 -6.18 -14.05 -8.74
CA THR A 266 -7.24 -13.51 -7.88
C THR A 266 -6.79 -12.18 -7.32
N LEU A 267 -7.51 -11.11 -7.65
CA LEU A 267 -7.32 -9.81 -7.04
C LEU A 267 -8.12 -9.74 -5.73
N TYR A 268 -7.46 -9.41 -4.64
CA TYR A 268 -8.04 -9.13 -3.34
C TYR A 268 -8.05 -7.62 -3.11
N VAL A 269 -9.15 -7.11 -2.55
CA VAL A 269 -9.37 -5.67 -2.32
C VAL A 269 -9.89 -5.46 -0.91
N THR A 270 -9.36 -4.47 -0.22
CA THR A 270 -9.78 -3.99 1.09
C THR A 270 -10.59 -2.69 0.97
N SER A 271 -11.29 -2.25 2.02
CA SER A 271 -12.11 -1.03 1.98
C SER A 271 -12.17 -0.28 3.32
N ILE A 272 -12.55 1.00 3.26
CA ILE A 272 -12.78 1.82 4.46
C ILE A 272 -13.92 1.25 5.32
N GLU A 273 -14.94 0.69 4.69
CA GLU A 273 -16.06 0.05 5.38
C GLU A 273 -15.64 -1.24 6.09
N GLY A 274 -14.50 -1.83 5.69
CA GLY A 274 -13.94 -3.02 6.32
C GLY A 274 -14.26 -4.32 5.62
N HIS A 275 -14.58 -4.28 4.33
CA HIS A 275 -14.74 -5.48 3.53
C HIS A 275 -13.38 -6.11 3.17
N LEU A 276 -13.42 -7.41 2.96
CA LEU A 276 -12.48 -8.13 2.11
C LEU A 276 -13.25 -8.61 0.88
N ILE A 277 -12.77 -8.27 -0.30
CA ILE A 277 -13.42 -8.51 -1.58
C ILE A 277 -12.42 -9.22 -2.49
N ARG A 278 -12.87 -10.11 -3.37
CA ARG A 278 -12.01 -10.72 -4.38
C ARG A 278 -12.71 -10.83 -5.75
N ALA A 279 -11.90 -10.95 -6.79
CA ALA A 279 -12.34 -11.33 -8.13
C ALA A 279 -11.29 -12.18 -8.84
N ARG A 280 -11.71 -13.21 -9.56
CA ARG A 280 -10.85 -13.86 -10.56
C ARG A 280 -10.70 -12.94 -11.77
N THR A 281 -9.47 -12.77 -12.22
CA THR A 281 -9.13 -11.87 -13.32
C THR A 281 -8.39 -12.61 -14.44
N PRO A 282 -8.44 -12.12 -15.69
CA PRO A 282 -7.59 -12.64 -16.76
C PRO A 282 -6.12 -12.23 -16.58
N ARG A 283 -5.84 -11.24 -15.74
CA ARG A 283 -4.49 -10.75 -15.45
C ARG A 283 -3.81 -11.62 -14.42
N GLN A 284 -2.51 -11.73 -14.52
CA GLN A 284 -1.68 -12.37 -13.50
C GLN A 284 -0.92 -11.30 -12.75
N GLY A 285 -1.00 -11.33 -11.43
CA GLY A 285 -0.29 -10.41 -10.55
C GLY A 285 1.22 -10.62 -10.56
N LEU A 286 1.94 -9.56 -10.31
CA LEU A 286 3.37 -9.57 -10.05
C LEU A 286 3.60 -9.21 -8.57
N LEU A 287 4.10 -10.19 -7.80
CA LEU A 287 4.65 -9.93 -6.48
C LEU A 287 6.16 -9.78 -6.64
N LEU A 288 6.74 -8.64 -6.24
CA LEU A 288 8.19 -8.42 -6.33
C LEU A 288 8.97 -9.47 -5.54
N TYR A 289 8.39 -9.91 -4.42
CA TYR A 289 8.88 -11.02 -3.63
C TYR A 289 7.75 -12.04 -3.47
N PRO A 290 7.64 -12.99 -4.40
CA PRO A 290 6.67 -14.07 -4.26
C PRO A 290 7.00 -14.87 -3.00
N PRO A 291 5.96 -15.38 -2.29
CA PRO A 291 6.16 -16.19 -1.11
C PRO A 291 7.12 -17.35 -1.39
N LEU A 292 8.04 -17.57 -0.47
CA LEU A 292 8.90 -18.75 -0.54
C LEU A 292 8.00 -19.98 -0.46
N ALA A 293 8.18 -20.93 -1.38
CA ALA A 293 7.52 -22.23 -1.29
C ALA A 293 7.89 -22.85 0.07
N ARG A 294 6.91 -23.03 0.94
CA ARG A 294 7.06 -23.68 2.25
C ARG A 294 6.93 -25.18 2.11
#